data_0d1fddd32e0a2142f38bdcfb1d62ea27
#
_entry.id   0d1fddd32e0a2142f38bdcfb1d62ea27
#
_cell.length_a   1.000
_cell.length_b   1.000
_cell.length_c   1.000
_cell.angle_alpha   90.00
_cell.angle_beta   90.00
_cell.angle_gamma   90.00
#
_symmetry.space_group_name_H-M   'P 1'
#
loop_
_entity.id
_entity.type
_entity.pdbx_description
1 polymer ?
#
loop_
_entity_poly.entity_id
_entity_poly.type
_entity_poly.pdbx_seq_one_letter_code
_entity_poly.pdbx_strand_id
1 'polypeptide(L)'
;MKRTITLLLLFFALLSVSAKVKITRIDPTDWYVGMKDPTLQLMVYGEGIRDAEVSTDYPHARIDSLVRLDSPNYLLVYMNLEGAQPGEMRLQFKLNGSKLTERYVLHARAKAAEDHKGFSQADVLYLLMPDRFANGDTGNDVVKGMRDGLCDRSQPSLRHGGDLAGISRHLDYFTDLGVTALWFTPILENDAPSFEQKSSSYHGYATTDYYRVDPRFGTNADYCALIRDCHKRGLKVVMDMIFNLSLIHI
;
A
#
# COMPACT_ATOMS: atom_id res chain seq x y z
N MET A 1 -18.79 68.48 -32.91
CA MET A 1 -17.85 67.55 -32.23
C MET A 1 -18.64 66.29 -31.86
N LYS A 2 -18.54 65.27 -32.68
CA LYS A 2 -19.20 63.98 -32.46
C LYS A 2 -18.18 63.06 -31.77
N ARG A 3 -18.47 62.69 -30.50
CA ARG A 3 -17.70 61.66 -29.75
C ARG A 3 -18.20 60.28 -30.14
N THR A 4 -17.43 59.57 -30.90
CA THR A 4 -17.64 58.16 -31.21
C THR A 4 -17.18 57.36 -30.01
N ILE A 5 -18.13 56.75 -29.29
CA ILE A 5 -17.83 55.77 -28.22
C ILE A 5 -17.65 54.43 -28.90
N THR A 6 -16.40 53.98 -28.99
CA THR A 6 -16.07 52.65 -29.44
C THR A 6 -16.26 51.68 -28.26
N LEU A 7 -17.33 50.89 -28.32
CA LEU A 7 -17.61 49.83 -27.36
C LEU A 7 -16.69 48.66 -27.67
N LEU A 8 -15.61 48.53 -26.91
CA LEU A 8 -14.71 47.40 -26.98
C LEU A 8 -15.42 46.23 -26.26
N LEU A 9 -16.13 45.39 -27.01
CA LEU A 9 -16.63 44.10 -26.53
C LEU A 9 -15.43 43.18 -26.32
N LEU A 10 -14.92 43.14 -25.11
CA LEU A 10 -14.05 42.06 -24.65
C LEU A 10 -14.86 40.75 -24.65
N PHE A 11 -14.75 40.02 -25.73
CA PHE A 11 -15.16 38.63 -25.80
C PHE A 11 -14.17 37.85 -24.93
N PHE A 12 -14.49 37.72 -23.65
CA PHE A 12 -13.86 36.72 -22.80
C PHE A 12 -14.31 35.36 -23.35
N ALA A 13 -13.57 34.84 -24.29
CA ALA A 13 -13.62 33.44 -24.61
C ALA A 13 -13.18 32.72 -23.32
N LEU A 14 -14.14 32.23 -22.56
CA LEU A 14 -13.95 31.22 -21.54
C LEU A 14 -13.38 30.01 -22.27
N LEU A 15 -12.07 29.99 -22.46
CA LEU A 15 -11.35 28.79 -22.75
C LEU A 15 -11.60 27.88 -21.54
N SER A 16 -12.64 27.10 -21.64
CA SER A 16 -12.80 25.94 -20.77
C SER A 16 -11.55 25.08 -20.99
N VAL A 17 -10.53 25.31 -20.20
CA VAL A 17 -9.43 24.38 -20.11
C VAL A 17 -10.07 23.12 -19.58
N SER A 18 -10.45 22.22 -20.49
CA SER A 18 -10.88 20.88 -20.14
C SER A 18 -9.68 20.25 -19.43
N ALA A 19 -9.69 20.30 -18.11
CA ALA A 19 -8.68 19.64 -17.32
C ALA A 19 -8.65 18.19 -17.76
N LYS A 20 -7.52 17.76 -18.30
CA LYS A 20 -7.33 16.39 -18.78
C LYS A 20 -7.48 15.51 -17.56
N VAL A 21 -8.43 14.56 -17.61
CA VAL A 21 -8.59 13.57 -16.55
C VAL A 21 -7.25 12.92 -16.26
N LYS A 22 -6.80 12.98 -15.03
CA LYS A 22 -5.57 12.34 -14.57
C LYS A 22 -5.88 11.52 -13.33
N ILE A 23 -5.66 10.22 -13.45
CA ILE A 23 -5.69 9.32 -12.30
C ILE A 23 -4.26 9.22 -11.77
N THR A 24 -4.12 9.41 -10.47
CA THR A 24 -2.84 9.34 -9.78
C THR A 24 -2.65 7.96 -9.16
N ARG A 25 -3.77 7.33 -8.71
CA ARG A 25 -3.72 6.04 -8.03
C ARG A 25 -5.08 5.33 -8.08
N ILE A 26 -5.02 4.01 -8.17
CA ILE A 26 -6.17 3.10 -7.99
C ILE A 26 -5.77 2.08 -6.92
N ASP A 27 -6.59 1.94 -5.89
CA ASP A 27 -6.37 0.97 -4.81
C ASP A 27 -7.56 0.02 -4.67
N PRO A 28 -7.29 -1.27 -4.47
CA PRO A 28 -5.98 -1.93 -4.54
C PRO A 28 -5.39 -1.83 -5.95
N THR A 29 -4.05 -1.96 -6.08
CA THR A 29 -3.35 -1.80 -7.36
C THR A 29 -3.62 -2.90 -8.37
N ASP A 30 -4.06 -4.05 -7.89
CA ASP A 30 -4.41 -5.26 -8.63
C ASP A 30 -5.33 -6.12 -7.76
N TRP A 31 -5.93 -7.17 -8.32
CA TRP A 31 -6.82 -8.06 -7.57
C TRP A 31 -6.78 -9.49 -8.07
N TYR A 32 -7.52 -10.37 -7.40
CA TYR A 32 -7.63 -11.79 -7.75
C TYR A 32 -9.05 -12.16 -8.16
N VAL A 33 -9.17 -13.01 -9.20
CA VAL A 33 -10.44 -13.63 -9.57
C VAL A 33 -10.69 -14.92 -8.78
N GLY A 34 -11.92 -15.42 -8.81
CA GLY A 34 -12.30 -16.66 -8.13
C GLY A 34 -12.36 -16.54 -6.60
N MET A 35 -12.57 -15.34 -6.09
CA MET A 35 -12.86 -15.11 -4.67
C MET A 35 -14.28 -15.57 -4.33
N LYS A 36 -14.50 -16.02 -3.08
CA LYS A 36 -15.84 -16.39 -2.60
C LYS A 36 -16.81 -15.21 -2.63
N ASP A 37 -16.33 -14.02 -2.26
CA ASP A 37 -17.00 -12.75 -2.53
C ASP A 37 -16.43 -12.18 -3.82
N PRO A 38 -17.22 -12.09 -4.90
CA PRO A 38 -16.76 -11.57 -6.17
C PRO A 38 -16.72 -10.04 -6.23
N THR A 39 -17.09 -9.36 -5.15
CA THR A 39 -17.12 -7.90 -5.10
C THR A 39 -15.72 -7.32 -5.00
N LEU A 40 -15.39 -6.38 -5.87
CA LEU A 40 -14.18 -5.57 -5.81
C LEU A 40 -14.57 -4.10 -5.63
N GLN A 41 -14.05 -3.47 -4.58
CA GLN A 41 -14.12 -2.04 -4.39
C GLN A 41 -12.80 -1.40 -4.80
N LEU A 42 -12.83 -0.48 -5.75
CA LEU A 42 -11.69 0.33 -6.13
C LEU A 42 -11.85 1.75 -5.56
N MET A 43 -10.82 2.26 -4.91
CA MET A 43 -10.69 3.67 -4.59
C MET A 43 -9.82 4.33 -5.67
N VAL A 44 -10.41 5.23 -6.42
CA VAL A 44 -9.73 5.98 -7.48
C VAL A 44 -9.41 7.37 -6.97
N TYR A 45 -8.13 7.75 -7.00
CA TYR A 45 -7.65 9.08 -6.64
C TYR A 45 -7.09 9.81 -7.86
N GLY A 46 -7.56 11.02 -8.04
CA GLY A 46 -7.13 11.93 -9.11
C GLY A 46 -7.79 13.28 -8.99
N GLU A 47 -7.21 14.31 -9.56
CA GLU A 47 -7.77 15.66 -9.50
C GLU A 47 -9.15 15.72 -10.18
N GLY A 48 -10.18 16.07 -9.41
CA GLY A 48 -11.56 16.21 -9.88
C GLY A 48 -12.22 14.91 -10.34
N ILE A 49 -11.69 13.74 -10.00
CA ILE A 49 -12.16 12.43 -10.53
C ILE A 49 -13.55 12.02 -10.03
N ARG A 50 -14.06 12.62 -8.95
CA ARG A 50 -15.32 12.23 -8.29
C ARG A 50 -16.50 12.04 -9.25
N ASP A 51 -16.61 12.93 -10.24
CA ASP A 51 -17.77 12.97 -11.13
C ASP A 51 -17.57 12.19 -12.43
N ALA A 52 -16.49 11.40 -12.53
CA ALA A 52 -16.24 10.56 -13.69
C ALA A 52 -17.28 9.44 -13.82
N GLU A 53 -17.66 9.16 -15.08
CA GLU A 53 -18.31 7.91 -15.47
C GLU A 53 -17.23 6.83 -15.64
N VAL A 54 -17.50 5.62 -15.17
CA VAL A 54 -16.57 4.50 -15.28
C VAL A 54 -17.25 3.35 -16.02
N SER A 55 -16.51 2.73 -16.94
CA SER A 55 -16.98 1.53 -17.67
C SER A 55 -15.83 0.57 -17.94
N THR A 56 -16.18 -0.68 -18.20
CA THR A 56 -15.27 -1.72 -18.66
C THR A 56 -15.99 -2.62 -19.67
N ASP A 57 -15.25 -3.17 -20.60
CA ASP A 57 -15.70 -4.19 -21.56
C ASP A 57 -15.12 -5.58 -21.23
N TYR A 58 -14.49 -5.72 -20.06
CA TYR A 58 -13.87 -6.97 -19.67
C TYR A 58 -14.91 -8.05 -19.41
N PRO A 59 -14.76 -9.26 -20.01
CA PRO A 59 -15.73 -10.33 -19.88
C PRO A 59 -16.00 -10.69 -18.41
N HIS A 60 -17.27 -10.78 -18.04
CA HIS A 60 -17.75 -11.09 -16.69
C HIS A 60 -17.36 -10.08 -15.60
N ALA A 61 -16.80 -8.92 -15.96
CA ALA A 61 -16.63 -7.81 -15.03
C ALA A 61 -17.77 -6.78 -15.24
N ARG A 62 -18.42 -6.39 -14.17
CA ARG A 62 -19.53 -5.43 -14.20
C ARG A 62 -19.33 -4.36 -13.14
N ILE A 63 -19.57 -3.11 -13.48
CA ILE A 63 -19.64 -2.02 -12.51
C ILE A 63 -21.05 -2.00 -11.93
N ASP A 64 -21.15 -2.22 -10.62
CA ASP A 64 -22.43 -2.24 -9.91
C ASP A 64 -22.83 -0.85 -9.44
N SER A 65 -21.89 -0.07 -8.93
CA SER A 65 -22.16 1.30 -8.47
C SER A 65 -20.92 2.17 -8.41
N LEU A 66 -21.16 3.47 -8.42
CA LEU A 66 -20.15 4.51 -8.21
C LEU A 66 -20.56 5.33 -6.98
N VAL A 67 -19.67 5.41 -5.98
CA VAL A 67 -19.91 6.23 -4.79
C VAL A 67 -19.00 7.46 -4.84
N ARG A 68 -19.63 8.62 -4.92
CA ARG A 68 -18.98 9.93 -4.95
C ARG A 68 -18.80 10.44 -3.53
N LEU A 69 -17.54 10.59 -3.13
CA LEU A 69 -17.21 11.12 -1.80
C LEU A 69 -17.34 12.65 -1.76
N ASP A 70 -17.28 13.23 -0.57
CA ASP A 70 -17.32 14.71 -0.40
C ASP A 70 -16.11 15.36 -1.08
N SER A 71 -14.95 14.74 -0.98
CA SER A 71 -13.74 15.19 -1.69
C SER A 71 -13.92 15.05 -3.21
N PRO A 72 -13.64 16.10 -4.00
CA PRO A 72 -13.72 16.05 -5.45
C PRO A 72 -12.68 15.10 -6.09
N ASN A 73 -11.68 14.67 -5.32
CA ASN A 73 -10.53 13.93 -5.81
C ASN A 73 -10.63 12.41 -5.59
N TYR A 74 -11.75 11.91 -5.07
CA TYR A 74 -11.95 10.49 -4.83
C TYR A 74 -13.26 9.97 -5.42
N LEU A 75 -13.18 8.78 -5.99
CA LEU A 75 -14.32 8.01 -6.48
C LEU A 75 -14.17 6.55 -6.06
N LEU A 76 -15.21 5.98 -5.44
CA LEU A 76 -15.25 4.53 -5.19
C LEU A 76 -16.03 3.86 -6.31
N VAL A 77 -15.44 2.80 -6.88
CA VAL A 77 -16.04 1.98 -7.93
C VAL A 77 -16.28 0.59 -7.37
N TYR A 78 -17.53 0.19 -7.28
CA TYR A 78 -17.90 -1.16 -6.87
C TYR A 78 -18.12 -2.00 -8.12
N MET A 79 -17.45 -3.13 -8.18
CA MET A 79 -17.49 -4.05 -9.31
C MET A 79 -17.85 -5.46 -8.85
N ASN A 80 -18.47 -6.22 -9.74
CA ASN A 80 -18.64 -7.66 -9.58
C ASN A 80 -17.76 -8.37 -10.60
N LEU A 81 -16.99 -9.35 -10.13
CA LEU A 81 -16.03 -10.13 -10.92
C LEU A 81 -16.45 -11.62 -11.03
N GLU A 82 -17.73 -11.94 -10.81
CA GLU A 82 -18.22 -13.32 -10.87
C GLU A 82 -17.99 -13.90 -12.28
N GLY A 83 -17.24 -14.99 -12.36
CA GLY A 83 -16.90 -15.64 -13.62
C GLY A 83 -15.78 -14.98 -14.42
N ALA A 84 -15.26 -13.83 -13.98
CA ALA A 84 -14.13 -13.19 -14.63
C ALA A 84 -12.89 -14.09 -14.61
N GLN A 85 -12.11 -14.04 -15.68
CA GLN A 85 -10.85 -14.77 -15.81
C GLN A 85 -9.65 -13.87 -15.45
N PRO A 86 -8.48 -14.43 -15.13
CA PRO A 86 -7.26 -13.64 -14.96
C PRO A 86 -6.89 -12.93 -16.26
N GLY A 87 -6.37 -11.71 -16.15
CA GLY A 87 -5.92 -10.92 -17.28
C GLY A 87 -5.85 -9.43 -17.02
N GLU A 88 -5.61 -8.66 -18.06
CA GLU A 88 -5.57 -7.20 -18.02
C GLU A 88 -6.93 -6.61 -18.36
N MET A 89 -7.62 -6.07 -17.38
CA MET A 89 -8.87 -5.34 -17.55
C MET A 89 -8.59 -3.87 -17.86
N ARG A 90 -9.39 -3.28 -18.76
CA ARG A 90 -9.34 -1.85 -19.06
C ARG A 90 -10.50 -1.14 -18.39
N LEU A 91 -10.17 -0.19 -17.53
CA LEU A 91 -11.13 0.72 -16.92
C LEU A 91 -11.15 2.02 -17.71
N GLN A 92 -12.29 2.38 -18.27
CA GLN A 92 -12.49 3.59 -19.03
C GLN A 92 -13.16 4.64 -18.15
N PHE A 93 -12.51 5.77 -18.00
CA PHE A 93 -13.01 6.93 -17.25
C PHE A 93 -13.37 8.04 -18.22
N LYS A 94 -14.56 8.61 -18.06
CA LYS A 94 -15.04 9.73 -18.86
C LYS A 94 -15.46 10.88 -17.95
N LEU A 95 -14.87 12.05 -18.16
CA LEU A 95 -15.15 13.26 -17.40
C LEU A 95 -15.03 14.48 -18.31
N ASN A 96 -16.05 15.34 -18.32
CA ASN A 96 -16.05 16.61 -19.08
C ASN A 96 -15.64 16.45 -20.55
N GLY A 97 -16.08 15.37 -21.21
CA GLY A 97 -15.74 15.06 -22.60
C GLY A 97 -14.36 14.42 -22.82
N SER A 98 -13.50 14.42 -21.82
CA SER A 98 -12.21 13.72 -21.83
C SER A 98 -12.40 12.24 -21.50
N LYS A 99 -11.59 11.38 -22.14
CA LYS A 99 -11.54 9.95 -21.88
C LYS A 99 -10.14 9.55 -21.45
N LEU A 100 -10.05 8.66 -20.46
CA LEU A 100 -8.82 8.05 -19.99
C LEU A 100 -9.08 6.55 -19.85
N THR A 101 -8.07 5.74 -20.19
CA THR A 101 -8.11 4.28 -20.01
C THR A 101 -6.96 3.88 -19.11
N GLU A 102 -7.28 3.24 -18.01
CA GLU A 102 -6.32 2.65 -17.08
C GLU A 102 -6.33 1.13 -17.19
N ARG A 103 -5.16 0.53 -17.04
CA ARG A 103 -4.98 -0.92 -17.00
C ARG A 103 -5.06 -1.40 -15.57
N TYR A 104 -5.83 -2.45 -15.36
CA TYR A 104 -5.99 -3.07 -14.07
C TYR A 104 -5.80 -4.58 -14.17
N VAL A 105 -4.89 -5.15 -13.38
CA VAL A 105 -4.53 -6.55 -13.49
C VAL A 105 -5.38 -7.41 -12.57
N LEU A 106 -5.98 -8.45 -13.14
CA LEU A 106 -6.68 -9.49 -12.41
C LEU A 106 -5.81 -10.77 -12.44
N HIS A 107 -5.40 -11.21 -11.27
CA HIS A 107 -4.54 -12.39 -11.10
C HIS A 107 -5.36 -13.67 -10.89
N ALA A 108 -4.79 -14.80 -11.31
CA ALA A 108 -5.24 -16.10 -10.82
C ALA A 108 -4.81 -16.28 -9.36
N ARG A 109 -5.63 -16.94 -8.55
CA ARG A 109 -5.22 -17.38 -7.22
C ARG A 109 -4.17 -18.49 -7.37
N ALA A 110 -3.06 -18.35 -6.67
CA ALA A 110 -1.96 -19.33 -6.71
C ALA A 110 -2.34 -20.65 -6.04
N LYS A 111 -3.32 -20.62 -5.13
CA LYS A 111 -3.79 -21.79 -4.37
C LYS A 111 -5.31 -21.78 -4.27
N ALA A 112 -5.90 -22.96 -4.22
CA ALA A 112 -7.30 -23.11 -3.89
C ALA A 112 -7.58 -22.63 -2.44
N ALA A 113 -8.83 -22.27 -2.14
CA ALA A 113 -9.20 -21.75 -0.82
C ALA A 113 -8.87 -22.73 0.32
N GLU A 114 -9.04 -24.02 0.07
CA GLU A 114 -8.75 -25.13 0.98
C GLU A 114 -7.26 -25.31 1.30
N ASP A 115 -6.37 -24.80 0.44
CA ASP A 115 -4.92 -24.85 0.66
C ASP A 115 -4.40 -23.72 1.56
N HIS A 116 -5.26 -22.76 1.90
CA HIS A 116 -4.93 -21.68 2.83
C HIS A 116 -5.18 -22.12 4.27
N LYS A 117 -4.17 -22.75 4.87
CA LYS A 117 -4.20 -23.12 6.28
C LYS A 117 -4.06 -21.87 7.15
N GLY A 118 -5.10 -21.58 7.93
CA GLY A 118 -5.08 -20.54 8.96
C GLY A 118 -4.25 -20.95 10.19
N PHE A 119 -4.43 -20.23 11.29
CA PHE A 119 -3.85 -20.55 12.59
C PHE A 119 -4.74 -21.52 13.34
N SER A 120 -4.14 -22.34 14.19
CA SER A 120 -4.80 -23.31 15.06
C SER A 120 -4.18 -23.30 16.45
N GLN A 121 -4.75 -24.09 17.36
CA GLN A 121 -4.20 -24.27 18.72
C GLN A 121 -2.84 -25.01 18.74
N ALA A 122 -2.44 -25.59 17.61
CA ALA A 122 -1.13 -26.23 17.47
C ALA A 122 -0.03 -25.22 17.06
N ASP A 123 -0.38 -23.97 16.80
CA ASP A 123 0.59 -22.96 16.40
C ASP A 123 1.26 -22.30 17.60
N VAL A 124 2.57 -22.14 17.50
CA VAL A 124 3.40 -21.38 18.44
C VAL A 124 3.85 -20.10 17.74
N LEU A 125 3.31 -18.96 18.19
CA LEU A 125 3.62 -17.65 17.62
C LEU A 125 4.77 -17.01 18.38
N TYR A 126 5.76 -16.51 17.66
CA TYR A 126 6.87 -15.74 18.19
C TYR A 126 6.74 -14.28 17.74
N LEU A 127 6.43 -13.38 18.69
CA LEU A 127 6.44 -11.94 18.43
C LEU A 127 7.89 -11.46 18.36
N LEU A 128 8.26 -10.88 17.23
CA LEU A 128 9.60 -10.42 16.93
C LEU A 128 9.58 -8.93 16.57
N MET A 129 10.45 -8.17 17.23
CA MET A 129 10.74 -6.79 16.85
C MET A 129 12.00 -6.77 15.98
N PRO A 130 11.89 -6.51 14.66
CA PRO A 130 13.02 -6.61 13.73
C PRO A 130 14.24 -5.81 14.17
N ASP A 131 14.03 -4.54 14.54
CA ASP A 131 15.11 -3.66 15.01
C ASP A 131 15.95 -4.24 16.16
N ARG A 132 15.34 -5.08 17.00
CA ARG A 132 15.97 -5.61 18.24
C ARG A 132 16.51 -7.02 18.09
N PHE A 133 16.34 -7.67 16.95
CA PHE A 133 16.70 -9.08 16.81
C PHE A 133 18.14 -9.24 16.31
N ALA A 134 18.40 -9.01 15.05
CA ALA A 134 19.72 -9.19 14.45
C ALA A 134 19.96 -8.22 13.31
N ASN A 135 21.13 -7.58 13.27
CA ASN A 135 21.58 -6.76 12.17
C ASN A 135 22.28 -7.63 11.13
N GLY A 136 21.71 -7.70 9.95
CA GLY A 136 22.25 -8.46 8.83
C GLY A 136 22.94 -7.60 7.78
N ASP A 137 22.61 -6.29 7.72
CA ASP A 137 23.18 -5.34 6.79
C ASP A 137 23.40 -3.99 7.49
N THR A 138 24.60 -3.73 7.95
CA THR A 138 24.93 -2.45 8.60
C THR A 138 24.87 -1.25 7.65
N GLY A 139 24.79 -1.48 6.34
CA GLY A 139 24.66 -0.41 5.34
C GLY A 139 23.30 0.27 5.34
N ASN A 140 22.26 -0.38 5.90
CA ASN A 140 20.92 0.17 6.00
C ASN A 140 20.57 0.78 7.37
N ASP A 141 21.46 0.72 8.37
CA ASP A 141 21.23 1.25 9.73
C ASP A 141 20.78 2.72 9.70
N VAL A 142 21.34 3.52 8.77
CA VAL A 142 21.01 4.92 8.55
C VAL A 142 20.80 5.18 7.07
N VAL A 143 19.60 5.59 6.69
CA VAL A 143 19.24 5.85 5.29
C VAL A 143 19.16 7.34 5.02
N LYS A 144 19.91 7.80 4.01
CA LYS A 144 19.94 9.22 3.62
C LYS A 144 18.55 9.69 3.20
N GLY A 145 18.10 10.81 3.78
CA GLY A 145 16.82 11.44 3.45
C GLY A 145 15.70 11.09 4.40
N MET A 146 15.88 10.11 5.28
CA MET A 146 14.94 9.86 6.38
C MET A 146 15.14 10.86 7.51
N ARG A 147 14.04 11.21 8.18
CA ARG A 147 14.02 12.16 9.31
C ARG A 147 14.58 11.54 10.57
N ASP A 148 14.30 10.24 10.79
CA ASP A 148 14.81 9.45 11.90
C ASP A 148 16.12 8.76 11.44
N GLY A 149 17.24 9.41 11.70
CA GLY A 149 18.60 8.98 11.31
C GLY A 149 19.45 8.47 12.46
N LEU A 150 18.85 8.16 13.63
CA LEU A 150 19.59 7.75 14.81
C LEU A 150 19.61 6.22 14.95
N CYS A 151 20.81 5.66 14.99
CA CYS A 151 21.04 4.25 15.28
C CYS A 151 22.19 4.13 16.31
N ASP A 152 21.88 3.66 17.53
CA ASP A 152 22.84 3.44 18.60
C ASP A 152 22.34 2.34 19.54
N ARG A 153 22.98 1.19 19.49
CA ARG A 153 22.62 0.00 20.30
C ARG A 153 22.82 0.20 21.80
N SER A 154 23.61 1.19 22.22
CA SER A 154 23.80 1.51 23.64
C SER A 154 22.63 2.30 24.23
N GLN A 155 21.76 2.86 23.38
CA GLN A 155 20.62 3.70 23.76
C GLN A 155 19.30 2.94 23.57
N PRO A 156 18.58 2.61 24.65
CA PRO A 156 17.32 1.84 24.55
C PRO A 156 16.22 2.49 23.69
N SER A 157 16.24 3.83 23.61
CA SER A 157 15.26 4.64 22.87
C SER A 157 15.59 4.84 21.39
N LEU A 158 16.77 4.42 20.94
CA LEU A 158 17.19 4.55 19.55
C LEU A 158 17.08 3.22 18.80
N ARG A 159 17.23 3.26 17.48
CA ARG A 159 17.30 2.05 16.65
C ARG A 159 18.59 1.28 16.96
N HIS A 160 18.51 -0.04 16.84
CA HIS A 160 19.62 -0.96 17.05
C HIS A 160 20.11 -1.60 15.75
N GLY A 161 19.46 -1.32 14.62
CA GLY A 161 19.87 -1.77 13.30
C GLY A 161 19.53 -3.23 12.98
N GLY A 162 18.65 -3.88 13.73
CA GLY A 162 18.12 -5.18 13.33
C GLY A 162 17.25 -5.06 12.08
N ASP A 163 17.32 -6.06 11.16
CA ASP A 163 16.74 -5.99 9.83
C ASP A 163 16.25 -7.34 9.29
N LEU A 164 15.62 -7.35 8.11
CA LEU A 164 15.12 -8.56 7.45
C LEU A 164 16.24 -9.53 7.07
N ALA A 165 17.43 -9.02 6.72
CA ALA A 165 18.59 -9.83 6.40
C ALA A 165 19.09 -10.58 7.63
N GLY A 166 19.12 -9.92 8.79
CA GLY A 166 19.45 -10.53 10.07
C GLY A 166 18.47 -11.62 10.47
N ILE A 167 17.16 -11.38 10.29
CA ILE A 167 16.13 -12.38 10.54
C ILE A 167 16.31 -13.57 9.60
N SER A 168 16.51 -13.33 8.31
CA SER A 168 16.68 -14.40 7.30
C SER A 168 17.85 -15.33 7.62
N ARG A 169 18.95 -14.82 8.18
CA ARG A 169 20.11 -15.62 8.58
C ARG A 169 19.88 -16.50 9.79
N HIS A 170 18.81 -16.26 10.55
CA HIS A 170 18.53 -16.95 11.82
C HIS A 170 17.20 -17.70 11.82
N LEU A 171 16.65 -18.05 10.64
CA LEU A 171 15.37 -18.78 10.56
C LEU A 171 15.44 -20.15 11.24
N ASP A 172 16.60 -20.81 11.22
CA ASP A 172 16.76 -22.10 11.87
C ASP A 172 16.64 -22.02 13.42
N TYR A 173 17.02 -20.88 14.01
CA TYR A 173 16.78 -20.63 15.44
C TYR A 173 15.30 -20.77 15.82
N PHE A 174 14.39 -20.27 15.00
CA PHE A 174 12.95 -20.35 15.29
C PHE A 174 12.42 -21.77 15.11
N THR A 175 12.88 -22.49 14.10
CA THR A 175 12.48 -23.90 13.89
C THR A 175 13.00 -24.80 15.00
N ASP A 176 14.22 -24.61 15.45
CA ASP A 176 14.83 -25.35 16.56
C ASP A 176 14.12 -25.07 17.87
N LEU A 177 13.60 -23.84 18.05
CA LEU A 177 12.80 -23.45 19.21
C LEU A 177 11.37 -24.03 19.18
N GLY A 178 10.95 -24.61 18.05
CA GLY A 178 9.59 -25.14 17.86
C GLY A 178 8.54 -24.09 17.51
N VAL A 179 8.96 -22.90 17.05
CA VAL A 179 8.06 -21.86 16.57
C VAL A 179 7.45 -22.28 15.24
N THR A 180 6.16 -22.02 15.05
CA THR A 180 5.43 -22.31 13.80
C THR A 180 4.99 -21.05 13.06
N ALA A 181 5.07 -19.87 13.73
CA ALA A 181 4.70 -18.61 13.12
C ALA A 181 5.53 -17.45 13.68
N LEU A 182 6.01 -16.60 12.80
CA LEU A 182 6.66 -15.34 13.14
C LEU A 182 5.66 -14.18 13.00
N TRP A 183 5.52 -13.40 14.05
CA TRP A 183 4.73 -12.19 14.09
C TRP A 183 5.67 -11.01 14.24
N PHE A 184 5.91 -10.28 13.16
CA PHE A 184 6.76 -9.08 13.19
C PHE A 184 5.96 -7.90 13.73
N THR A 185 6.56 -7.06 14.61
CA THR A 185 6.06 -5.70 14.79
C THR A 185 6.11 -4.99 13.43
N PRO A 186 5.34 -3.90 13.22
CA PRO A 186 5.19 -3.34 11.88
C PRO A 186 6.51 -3.08 11.17
N ILE A 187 6.62 -3.60 9.94
CA ILE A 187 7.83 -3.52 9.11
C ILE A 187 7.76 -2.42 8.07
N LEU A 188 6.59 -1.78 7.93
CA LEU A 188 6.40 -0.70 6.98
C LEU A 188 7.14 0.56 7.41
N GLU A 189 7.41 1.43 6.46
CA GLU A 189 8.16 2.65 6.71
C GLU A 189 7.60 3.43 7.90
N ASN A 190 8.51 3.84 8.77
CA ASN A 190 8.20 4.41 10.06
C ASN A 190 9.20 5.54 10.38
N ASP A 191 9.05 6.64 9.62
CA ASP A 191 9.97 7.79 9.66
C ASP A 191 9.42 8.92 10.53
N ALA A 192 9.13 8.60 11.80
CA ALA A 192 8.58 9.52 12.78
C ALA A 192 9.49 9.63 14.01
N PRO A 193 10.57 10.44 13.95
CA PRO A 193 11.40 10.71 15.13
C PRO A 193 10.62 11.52 16.17
N SER A 194 11.01 11.41 17.44
CA SER A 194 10.47 12.31 18.47
C SER A 194 10.80 13.77 18.16
N PHE A 195 10.01 14.70 18.68
CA PHE A 195 10.19 16.15 18.50
C PHE A 195 11.60 16.63 18.79
N GLU A 196 12.27 16.02 19.78
CA GLU A 196 13.62 16.37 20.18
C GLU A 196 14.70 15.47 19.56
N GLN A 197 14.30 14.57 18.64
CA GLN A 197 15.20 13.55 18.06
C GLN A 197 15.98 12.74 19.12
N LYS A 198 15.38 12.55 20.29
CA LYS A 198 15.97 11.78 21.40
C LYS A 198 15.50 10.33 21.42
N SER A 199 14.52 9.98 20.60
CA SER A 199 14.02 8.64 20.47
C SER A 199 13.58 8.36 19.04
N SER A 200 13.67 7.10 18.65
CA SER A 200 13.26 6.57 17.36
C SER A 200 11.98 5.74 17.51
N SER A 201 11.17 5.67 16.44
CA SER A 201 10.02 4.78 16.40
C SER A 201 10.42 3.36 15.99
N TYR A 202 11.50 2.83 16.55
CA TYR A 202 12.09 1.53 16.24
C TYR A 202 11.11 0.34 16.29
N HIS A 203 10.03 0.50 17.02
CA HIS A 203 8.99 -0.53 17.20
C HIS A 203 8.05 -0.70 15.97
N GLY A 204 8.06 0.26 15.03
CA GLY A 204 7.25 0.21 13.80
C GLY A 204 5.82 0.75 13.92
N TYR A 205 5.35 1.13 15.12
CA TYR A 205 3.95 1.55 15.34
C TYR A 205 3.66 3.02 14.98
N ALA A 206 4.52 3.66 14.19
CA ALA A 206 4.36 5.03 13.72
C ALA A 206 4.49 5.10 12.19
N THR A 207 3.73 4.25 11.48
CA THR A 207 3.81 4.06 10.03
C THR A 207 3.60 5.35 9.27
N THR A 208 4.53 5.68 8.37
CA THR A 208 4.49 6.86 7.49
C THR A 208 4.22 6.52 6.02
N ASP A 209 4.49 5.28 5.60
CA ASP A 209 4.14 4.77 4.27
C ASP A 209 3.65 3.31 4.37
N TYR A 210 2.41 3.05 3.96
CA TYR A 210 1.79 1.72 3.99
C TYR A 210 2.15 0.82 2.80
N TYR A 211 2.88 1.33 1.81
CA TYR A 211 3.18 0.64 0.56
C TYR A 211 4.64 0.20 0.45
N ARG A 212 5.45 0.61 1.41
CA ARG A 212 6.88 0.37 1.40
C ARG A 212 7.36 -0.19 2.74
N VAL A 213 8.19 -1.22 2.67
CA VAL A 213 8.98 -1.68 3.82
C VAL A 213 9.93 -0.56 4.25
N ASP A 214 10.13 -0.39 5.55
CA ASP A 214 11.11 0.57 6.07
C ASP A 214 12.49 0.26 5.47
N PRO A 215 13.10 1.20 4.77
CA PRO A 215 14.37 0.95 4.08
C PRO A 215 15.52 0.59 5.04
N ARG A 216 15.37 0.86 6.35
CA ARG A 216 16.31 0.40 7.38
C ARG A 216 16.09 -1.08 7.75
N PHE A 217 14.99 -1.68 7.35
CA PHE A 217 14.76 -3.12 7.45
C PHE A 217 15.09 -3.84 6.14
N GLY A 218 15.05 -3.15 5.01
CA GLY A 218 15.25 -3.71 3.67
C GLY A 218 14.22 -3.21 2.65
N THR A 219 13.97 -4.00 1.64
CA THR A 219 13.03 -3.69 0.55
C THR A 219 11.78 -4.56 0.60
N ASN A 220 10.75 -4.19 -0.18
CA ASN A 220 9.58 -5.06 -0.40
C ASN A 220 9.99 -6.44 -0.98
N ALA A 221 11.02 -6.47 -1.84
CA ALA A 221 11.53 -7.71 -2.40
C ALA A 221 12.19 -8.60 -1.34
N ASP A 222 12.94 -8.01 -0.40
CA ASP A 222 13.56 -8.73 0.72
C ASP A 222 12.51 -9.32 1.66
N TYR A 223 11.44 -8.58 1.94
CA TYR A 223 10.34 -9.11 2.74
C TYR A 223 9.63 -10.26 2.04
N CYS A 224 9.36 -10.16 0.75
CA CYS A 224 8.81 -11.28 -0.02
C CYS A 224 9.75 -12.50 -0.05
N ALA A 225 11.08 -12.27 -0.08
CA ALA A 225 12.05 -13.35 0.00
C ALA A 225 12.04 -14.03 1.36
N LEU A 226 12.05 -13.24 2.45
CA LEU A 226 11.94 -13.75 3.82
C LEU A 226 10.68 -14.60 4.02
N ILE A 227 9.51 -14.13 3.55
CA ILE A 227 8.26 -14.90 3.62
C ILE A 227 8.39 -16.26 2.91
N ARG A 228 8.95 -16.25 1.69
CA ARG A 228 9.17 -17.51 0.95
C ARG A 228 10.08 -18.48 1.71
N ASP A 229 11.12 -17.96 2.35
CA ASP A 229 12.07 -18.78 3.10
C ASP A 229 11.48 -19.27 4.43
N CYS A 230 10.62 -18.49 5.08
CA CYS A 230 9.79 -18.94 6.20
C CYS A 230 8.88 -20.09 5.78
N HIS A 231 8.15 -19.93 4.69
CA HIS A 231 7.21 -20.94 4.21
C HIS A 231 7.91 -22.25 3.82
N LYS A 232 9.11 -22.22 3.24
CA LYS A 232 9.92 -23.41 2.96
C LYS A 232 10.27 -24.20 4.22
N ARG A 233 10.38 -23.54 5.36
CA ARG A 233 10.65 -24.13 6.68
C ARG A 233 9.38 -24.48 7.46
N GLY A 234 8.20 -24.28 6.88
CA GLY A 234 6.92 -24.49 7.55
C GLY A 234 6.52 -23.38 8.51
N LEU A 235 7.27 -22.29 8.56
CA LEU A 235 6.95 -21.11 9.38
C LEU A 235 5.87 -20.27 8.69
N LYS A 236 4.79 -19.95 9.37
CA LYS A 236 3.81 -18.96 8.97
C LYS A 236 4.34 -17.55 9.27
N VAL A 237 3.82 -16.53 8.61
CA VAL A 237 4.19 -15.14 8.85
C VAL A 237 2.94 -14.30 9.11
N VAL A 238 2.96 -13.52 10.18
CA VAL A 238 1.95 -12.51 10.51
C VAL A 238 2.56 -11.13 10.26
N MET A 239 1.94 -10.37 9.36
CA MET A 239 2.27 -8.98 9.13
C MET A 239 1.38 -8.12 10.03
N ASP A 240 1.99 -7.42 10.99
CA ASP A 240 1.27 -6.46 11.83
C ASP A 240 0.93 -5.21 11.04
N MET A 241 -0.34 -4.84 11.03
CA MET A 241 -0.85 -3.69 10.25
C MET A 241 -1.65 -2.76 11.15
N ILE A 242 -1.30 -1.49 11.11
CA ILE A 242 -1.88 -0.45 11.97
C ILE A 242 -2.71 0.50 11.13
N PHE A 243 -3.98 0.18 10.91
CA PHE A 243 -4.86 1.01 10.08
C PHE A 243 -5.51 2.18 10.82
N ASN A 244 -5.41 2.22 12.15
CA ASN A 244 -6.19 3.16 12.98
C ASN A 244 -5.32 4.07 13.89
N LEU A 245 -4.02 4.12 13.67
CA LEU A 245 -3.13 5.09 14.29
C LEU A 245 -2.84 6.20 13.28
N SER A 246 -3.15 7.44 13.66
CA SER A 246 -2.79 8.62 12.86
C SER A 246 -1.65 9.36 13.52
N LEU A 247 -0.60 9.63 12.78
CA LEU A 247 0.53 10.47 13.19
C LEU A 247 0.39 11.91 12.70
N ILE A 248 -0.71 12.23 12.01
CA ILE A 248 -0.93 13.56 11.40
C ILE A 248 -1.13 14.65 12.46
N HIS A 249 -1.44 14.25 13.69
CA HIS A 249 -1.75 15.17 14.81
C HIS A 249 -0.74 15.08 15.96
N ILE A 250 0.41 14.47 15.74
CA ILE A 250 1.49 14.37 16.71
C ILE A 250 2.65 15.29 16.29
#